data_a1e761d653bc9f3c69624db93e5b7fe4
#
_entry.id   a1e761d653bc9f3c69624db93e5b7fe4
#
_cell.length_a   1.000
_cell.length_b   1.000
_cell.length_c   1.000
_cell.angle_alpha   90.00
_cell.angle_beta   90.00
_cell.angle_gamma   90.00
#
_symmetry.space_group_name_H-M   'P 1'
#
loop_
_entity.id
_entity.type
_entity.pdbx_description
1 polymer ?
#
loop_
_entity_poly.entity_id
_entity_poly.type
_entity_poly.pdbx_seq_one_letter_code
_entity_poly.pdbx_strand_id
1 'polypeptide(L)'
;QMCIRDSSHSELTGEFAAIRNEMESVAACLGGKVLGQVKEQEFWTALPRLRRACGDRAVLRTVHYFEENARALAQRNALVSGDFNAFLQLILESGHASFGLCQNVYCSTDVRHQGLSVALALSQTLLEGQGGAWRMQGGGFAGTIQAFVPGMLTAKYHDAIEKVFGAGSCYLLRLREQGALRVI
;
A
#
# COMPACT_ATOMS: atom_id res chain seq x y z
N GLN A 1 -3.59 15.83 2.00
CA GLN A 1 -2.82 14.59 2.12
C GLN A 1 -1.85 14.73 3.30
N MET A 2 -1.72 13.71 4.12
CA MET A 2 -0.81 13.70 5.26
C MET A 2 0.06 12.45 5.21
N CYS A 3 1.30 12.54 5.70
CA CYS A 3 2.25 11.46 5.72
C CYS A 3 2.76 11.29 7.16
N ILE A 4 2.81 10.07 7.66
CA ILE A 4 3.24 9.74 9.02
C ILE A 4 4.49 8.89 8.91
N ARG A 5 5.55 9.29 9.62
CA ARG A 5 6.80 8.56 9.66
C ARG A 5 6.93 7.84 11.01
N ASP A 6 7.12 6.52 10.96
CA ASP A 6 7.22 5.68 12.14
C ASP A 6 8.65 5.20 12.41
N SER A 7 9.34 4.59 11.44
CA SER A 7 10.60 3.87 11.69
C SER A 7 11.55 3.87 10.49
N SER A 8 12.76 3.33 10.70
CA SER A 8 13.82 3.25 9.68
C SER A 8 13.74 1.96 8.86
N HIS A 9 14.01 2.04 7.55
CA HIS A 9 14.05 0.90 6.62
C HIS A 9 15.36 0.09 6.66
N SER A 10 16.36 0.52 7.43
CA SER A 10 17.73 0.00 7.32
C SER A 10 17.90 -1.50 7.62
N GLU A 11 17.02 -2.08 8.44
CA GLU A 11 17.09 -3.49 8.86
C GLU A 11 16.12 -4.41 8.11
N LEU A 12 15.33 -3.86 7.15
CA LEU A 12 14.22 -4.57 6.51
C LEU A 12 14.53 -5.03 5.07
N THR A 13 15.80 -4.98 4.66
CA THR A 13 16.22 -5.35 3.28
C THR A 13 15.75 -6.75 2.88
N GLY A 14 15.75 -7.71 3.82
CA GLY A 14 15.28 -9.08 3.58
C GLY A 14 13.79 -9.15 3.26
N GLU A 15 12.96 -8.38 3.95
CA GLU A 15 11.51 -8.35 3.74
C GLU A 15 11.16 -7.70 2.39
N PHE A 16 11.86 -6.63 1.99
CA PHE A 16 11.69 -6.04 0.67
C PHE A 16 12.10 -7.00 -0.45
N ALA A 17 13.24 -7.69 -0.29
CA ALA A 17 13.71 -8.68 -1.25
C ALA A 17 12.72 -9.85 -1.36
N ALA A 18 12.09 -10.27 -0.25
CA ALA A 18 11.12 -11.36 -0.24
C ALA A 18 9.89 -11.07 -1.10
N ILE A 19 9.40 -9.81 -1.15
CA ILE A 19 8.28 -9.46 -2.04
C ILE A 19 8.64 -9.77 -3.49
N ARG A 20 9.78 -9.27 -3.93
CA ARG A 20 10.23 -9.44 -5.30
C ARG A 20 10.50 -10.91 -5.62
N ASN A 21 11.27 -11.59 -4.79
CA ASN A 21 11.68 -12.99 -5.00
C ASN A 21 10.46 -13.93 -5.08
N GLU A 22 9.46 -13.72 -4.22
CA GLU A 22 8.24 -14.51 -4.22
C GLU A 22 7.41 -14.29 -5.49
N MET A 23 7.24 -13.04 -5.93
CA MET A 23 6.55 -12.73 -7.20
C MET A 23 7.31 -13.30 -8.41
N GLU A 24 8.64 -13.21 -8.43
CA GLU A 24 9.49 -13.80 -9.49
C GLU A 24 9.41 -15.33 -9.49
N SER A 25 9.31 -15.98 -8.32
CA SER A 25 9.14 -17.44 -8.23
C SER A 25 7.83 -17.91 -8.88
N VAL A 26 6.74 -17.17 -8.67
CA VAL A 26 5.46 -17.47 -9.34
C VAL A 26 5.56 -17.26 -10.85
N ALA A 27 6.16 -16.14 -11.27
CA ALA A 27 6.37 -15.87 -12.70
C ALA A 27 7.19 -16.97 -13.37
N ALA A 28 8.27 -17.44 -12.75
CA ALA A 28 9.12 -18.53 -13.25
C ALA A 28 8.35 -19.85 -13.40
N CYS A 29 7.48 -20.19 -12.43
CA CYS A 29 6.59 -21.35 -12.54
C CYS A 29 5.62 -21.28 -13.71
N LEU A 30 5.36 -20.08 -14.25
CA LEU A 30 4.49 -19.81 -15.38
C LEU A 30 5.27 -19.47 -16.68
N GLY A 31 6.60 -19.66 -16.65
CA GLY A 31 7.46 -19.45 -17.83
C GLY A 31 7.87 -18.00 -18.09
N GLY A 32 7.56 -17.10 -17.17
CA GLY A 32 7.98 -15.70 -17.21
C GLY A 32 9.17 -15.40 -16.30
N LYS A 33 9.82 -14.25 -16.48
CA LYS A 33 10.84 -13.74 -15.56
C LYS A 33 10.23 -12.84 -14.49
N VAL A 34 9.17 -12.13 -14.84
CA VAL A 34 8.42 -11.21 -13.99
C VAL A 34 6.92 -11.35 -14.26
N LEU A 35 6.09 -10.99 -13.30
CA LEU A 35 4.63 -11.13 -13.41
C LEU A 35 4.01 -10.35 -14.59
N GLY A 36 4.64 -9.25 -15.04
CA GLY A 36 4.21 -8.51 -16.23
C GLY A 36 4.28 -9.30 -17.54
N GLN A 37 4.95 -10.47 -17.56
CA GLN A 37 5.02 -11.38 -18.71
C GLN A 37 4.02 -12.54 -18.61
N VAL A 38 3.25 -12.61 -17.53
CA VAL A 38 2.31 -13.68 -17.23
C VAL A 38 0.88 -13.18 -17.42
N LYS A 39 0.03 -14.02 -18.03
CA LYS A 39 -1.40 -13.73 -18.10
C LYS A 39 -2.09 -14.11 -16.80
N GLU A 40 -2.93 -13.23 -16.30
CA GLU A 40 -3.66 -13.45 -15.04
C GLU A 40 -4.49 -14.75 -15.10
N GLN A 41 -5.11 -15.06 -16.22
CA GLN A 41 -5.89 -16.30 -16.38
C GLN A 41 -5.02 -17.57 -16.23
N GLU A 42 -3.75 -17.55 -16.69
CA GLU A 42 -2.81 -18.66 -16.53
C GLU A 42 -2.47 -18.85 -15.04
N PHE A 43 -2.31 -17.77 -14.32
CA PHE A 43 -2.10 -17.78 -12.87
C PHE A 43 -3.27 -18.45 -12.14
N TRP A 44 -4.51 -18.01 -12.40
CA TRP A 44 -5.68 -18.59 -11.74
C TRP A 44 -5.87 -20.08 -12.06
N THR A 45 -5.62 -20.50 -13.31
CA THR A 45 -5.69 -21.89 -13.70
C THR A 45 -4.65 -22.76 -12.99
N ALA A 46 -3.45 -22.22 -12.77
CA ALA A 46 -2.33 -22.92 -12.14
C ALA A 46 -2.33 -22.83 -10.60
N LEU A 47 -3.28 -22.15 -9.99
CA LEU A 47 -3.31 -21.81 -8.55
C LEU A 47 -2.99 -23.00 -7.61
N PRO A 48 -3.59 -24.21 -7.76
CA PRO A 48 -3.28 -25.33 -6.87
C PRO A 48 -1.83 -25.81 -6.97
N ARG A 49 -1.20 -25.70 -8.15
CA ARG A 49 0.20 -26.02 -8.37
C ARG A 49 1.11 -24.96 -7.77
N LEU A 50 0.79 -23.68 -7.98
CA LEU A 50 1.57 -22.54 -7.49
C LEU A 50 1.63 -22.49 -5.96
N ARG A 51 0.51 -22.76 -5.29
CA ARG A 51 0.48 -22.87 -3.82
C ARG A 51 1.48 -23.91 -3.29
N ARG A 52 1.57 -25.06 -3.93
CA ARG A 52 2.51 -26.14 -3.53
C ARG A 52 3.95 -25.79 -3.84
N ALA A 53 4.20 -25.14 -4.98
CA ALA A 53 5.56 -24.86 -5.46
C ALA A 53 6.17 -23.60 -4.84
N CYS A 54 5.37 -22.52 -4.69
CA CYS A 54 5.86 -21.21 -4.28
C CYS A 54 5.40 -20.78 -2.87
N GLY A 55 4.38 -21.46 -2.31
CA GLY A 55 3.78 -21.12 -1.02
C GLY A 55 2.65 -20.09 -1.13
N ASP A 56 1.84 -20.01 -0.07
CA ASP A 56 0.62 -19.20 -0.06
C ASP A 56 0.92 -17.70 -0.11
N ARG A 57 1.98 -17.23 0.56
CA ARG A 57 2.35 -15.81 0.56
C ARG A 57 2.77 -15.31 -0.83
N ALA A 58 3.53 -16.09 -1.58
CA ALA A 58 3.89 -15.77 -2.96
C ALA A 58 2.67 -15.65 -3.87
N VAL A 59 1.69 -16.54 -3.67
CA VAL A 59 0.40 -16.49 -4.37
C VAL A 59 -0.39 -15.23 -4.00
N LEU A 60 -0.54 -14.91 -2.72
CA LEU A 60 -1.25 -13.71 -2.26
C LEU A 60 -0.60 -12.42 -2.81
N ARG A 61 0.73 -12.33 -2.80
CA ARG A 61 1.49 -11.22 -3.39
C ARG A 61 1.27 -11.11 -4.89
N THR A 62 1.08 -12.23 -5.58
CA THR A 62 0.76 -12.24 -7.01
C THR A 62 -0.68 -11.75 -7.27
N VAL A 63 -1.65 -12.13 -6.44
CA VAL A 63 -3.01 -11.57 -6.49
C VAL A 63 -2.96 -10.06 -6.31
N HIS A 64 -2.25 -9.59 -5.28
CA HIS A 64 -2.03 -8.16 -5.05
C HIS A 64 -1.48 -7.46 -6.30
N TYR A 65 -0.49 -8.04 -6.97
CA TYR A 65 0.10 -7.47 -8.19
C TYR A 65 -0.95 -7.23 -9.28
N PHE A 66 -1.77 -8.22 -9.60
CA PHE A 66 -2.79 -8.09 -10.64
C PHE A 66 -3.88 -7.09 -10.25
N GLU A 67 -4.40 -7.18 -9.03
CA GLU A 67 -5.41 -6.26 -8.54
C GLU A 67 -4.91 -4.81 -8.48
N GLU A 68 -3.67 -4.59 -8.03
CA GLU A 68 -3.14 -3.23 -7.89
C GLU A 68 -2.87 -2.58 -9.25
N ASN A 69 -2.46 -3.35 -10.27
CA ASN A 69 -2.36 -2.84 -11.64
C ASN A 69 -3.73 -2.39 -12.19
N ALA A 70 -4.77 -3.18 -11.99
CA ALA A 70 -6.14 -2.82 -12.38
C ALA A 70 -6.63 -1.59 -11.59
N ARG A 71 -6.37 -1.56 -10.29
CA ARG A 71 -6.74 -0.47 -9.38
C ARG A 71 -6.06 0.85 -9.74
N ALA A 72 -4.78 0.81 -10.12
CA ALA A 72 -4.06 2.01 -10.56
C ALA A 72 -4.71 2.66 -11.80
N LEU A 73 -5.16 1.85 -12.76
CA LEU A 73 -5.91 2.34 -13.91
C LEU A 73 -7.29 2.91 -13.51
N ALA A 74 -7.99 2.23 -12.60
CA ALA A 74 -9.28 2.69 -12.08
C ALA A 74 -9.13 4.03 -11.33
N GLN A 75 -8.09 4.19 -10.50
CA GLN A 75 -7.78 5.45 -9.81
C GLN A 75 -7.54 6.60 -10.80
N ARG A 76 -6.73 6.35 -11.84
CA ARG A 76 -6.52 7.33 -12.91
C ARG A 76 -7.84 7.73 -13.57
N ASN A 77 -8.69 6.77 -13.91
CA ASN A 77 -9.96 7.03 -14.57
C ASN A 77 -10.92 7.81 -13.67
N ALA A 78 -11.00 7.48 -12.38
CA ALA A 78 -11.78 8.21 -11.39
C ALA A 78 -11.34 9.69 -11.29
N LEU A 79 -10.03 9.95 -11.28
CA LEU A 79 -9.51 11.33 -11.27
C LEU A 79 -9.83 12.08 -12.58
N VAL A 80 -9.68 11.42 -13.73
CA VAL A 80 -9.98 12.03 -15.05
C VAL A 80 -11.48 12.36 -15.19
N SER A 81 -12.36 11.52 -14.64
CA SER A 81 -13.81 11.77 -14.65
C SER A 81 -14.28 12.72 -13.54
N GLY A 82 -13.40 13.16 -12.65
CA GLY A 82 -13.74 13.99 -11.48
C GLY A 82 -14.47 13.24 -10.37
N ASP A 83 -14.50 11.90 -10.40
CA ASP A 83 -15.11 11.09 -9.35
C ASP A 83 -14.12 10.86 -8.20
N PHE A 84 -14.04 11.89 -7.35
CA PHE A 84 -13.12 11.84 -6.22
C PHE A 84 -13.54 10.81 -5.15
N ASN A 85 -14.83 10.51 -5.02
CA ASN A 85 -15.30 9.50 -4.09
C ASN A 85 -14.86 8.10 -4.52
N ALA A 86 -15.01 7.76 -5.80
CA ALA A 86 -14.46 6.50 -6.34
C ALA A 86 -12.94 6.42 -6.16
N PHE A 87 -12.21 7.52 -6.38
CA PHE A 87 -10.77 7.56 -6.14
C PHE A 87 -10.42 7.26 -4.68
N LEU A 88 -11.09 7.88 -3.70
CA LEU A 88 -10.86 7.62 -2.28
C LEU A 88 -11.17 6.17 -1.88
N GLN A 89 -12.25 5.61 -2.42
CA GLN A 89 -12.59 4.20 -2.20
C GLN A 89 -11.48 3.27 -2.71
N LEU A 90 -10.95 3.52 -3.90
CA LEU A 90 -9.84 2.76 -4.47
C LEU A 90 -8.54 2.90 -3.64
N ILE A 91 -8.33 4.04 -2.96
CA ILE A 91 -7.22 4.20 -2.00
C ILE A 91 -7.40 3.27 -0.80
N LEU A 92 -8.61 3.16 -0.23
CA LEU A 92 -8.89 2.24 0.87
C LEU A 92 -8.70 0.78 0.45
N GLU A 93 -9.21 0.40 -0.71
CA GLU A 93 -9.03 -0.95 -1.25
C GLU A 93 -7.56 -1.31 -1.45
N SER A 94 -6.75 -0.37 -1.97
CA SER A 94 -5.30 -0.53 -2.08
C SER A 94 -4.63 -0.73 -0.72
N GLY A 95 -5.09 0.00 0.31
CA GLY A 95 -4.63 -0.18 1.68
C GLY A 95 -4.94 -1.56 2.23
N HIS A 96 -6.17 -2.05 2.04
CA HIS A 96 -6.59 -3.39 2.44
C HIS A 96 -5.81 -4.49 1.68
N ALA A 97 -5.60 -4.32 0.38
CA ALA A 97 -4.80 -5.26 -0.42
C ALA A 97 -3.32 -5.29 0.04
N SER A 98 -2.75 -4.15 0.39
CA SER A 98 -1.40 -4.09 0.97
C SER A 98 -1.33 -4.86 2.30
N PHE A 99 -2.32 -4.71 3.17
CA PHE A 99 -2.38 -5.39 4.46
C PHE A 99 -2.60 -6.90 4.30
N GLY A 100 -3.63 -7.30 3.55
CA GLY A 100 -4.08 -8.69 3.49
C GLY A 100 -3.34 -9.55 2.46
N LEU A 101 -2.99 -8.99 1.30
CA LEU A 101 -2.43 -9.73 0.17
C LEU A 101 -0.91 -9.53 0.04
N CYS A 102 -0.44 -8.30 -0.04
CA CYS A 102 0.99 -8.02 -0.11
C CYS A 102 1.70 -8.33 1.21
N GLN A 103 1.00 -8.15 2.33
CA GLN A 103 1.50 -8.36 3.69
C GLN A 103 2.79 -7.57 3.94
N ASN A 104 2.79 -6.30 3.54
CA ASN A 104 3.92 -5.41 3.67
C ASN A 104 3.68 -4.23 4.63
N VAL A 105 2.65 -4.29 5.46
CA VAL A 105 2.34 -3.26 6.46
C VAL A 105 3.14 -3.46 7.75
N TYR A 106 3.46 -4.70 8.08
CA TYR A 106 4.26 -5.05 9.25
C TYR A 106 5.24 -6.17 8.93
N CYS A 107 6.32 -6.26 9.73
CA CYS A 107 7.30 -7.32 9.63
C CYS A 107 6.83 -8.55 10.42
N SER A 108 6.81 -9.73 9.79
CA SER A 108 6.39 -10.97 10.44
C SER A 108 7.38 -11.49 11.50
N THR A 109 8.63 -11.04 11.45
CA THR A 109 9.69 -11.40 12.40
C THR A 109 9.74 -10.46 13.61
N ASP A 110 9.09 -9.29 13.53
CA ASP A 110 8.97 -8.34 14.63
C ASP A 110 7.50 -7.93 14.86
N VAL A 111 6.79 -8.79 15.56
CA VAL A 111 5.36 -8.59 15.86
C VAL A 111 5.08 -7.52 16.92
N ARG A 112 6.10 -6.99 17.59
CA ARG A 112 5.94 -5.98 18.64
C ARG A 112 5.98 -4.56 18.08
N HIS A 113 6.65 -4.33 16.97
CA HIS A 113 6.82 -3.01 16.38
C HIS A 113 6.04 -2.92 15.06
N GLN A 114 4.78 -2.57 15.17
CA GLN A 114 3.84 -2.45 14.05
C GLN A 114 3.25 -1.03 13.94
N GLY A 115 4.10 -0.03 13.93
CA GLY A 115 3.67 1.37 13.95
C GLY A 115 2.81 1.77 12.75
N LEU A 116 3.10 1.25 11.54
CA LEU A 116 2.23 1.47 10.37
C LEU A 116 0.81 0.93 10.60
N SER A 117 0.68 -0.28 11.19
CA SER A 117 -0.63 -0.86 11.52
C SER A 117 -1.38 0.00 12.53
N VAL A 118 -0.69 0.51 13.55
CA VAL A 118 -1.28 1.42 14.55
C VAL A 118 -1.72 2.73 13.89
N ALA A 119 -0.91 3.31 13.01
CA ALA A 119 -1.24 4.53 12.28
C ALA A 119 -2.45 4.35 11.35
N LEU A 120 -2.56 3.20 10.66
CA LEU A 120 -3.71 2.86 9.82
C LEU A 120 -4.98 2.69 10.66
N ALA A 121 -4.91 1.98 11.79
CA ALA A 121 -6.05 1.78 12.69
C ALA A 121 -6.54 3.11 13.30
N LEU A 122 -5.61 4.00 13.69
CA LEU A 122 -5.96 5.33 14.17
C LEU A 122 -6.61 6.16 13.06
N SER A 123 -6.08 6.09 11.83
CA SER A 123 -6.66 6.76 10.67
C SER A 123 -8.08 6.26 10.39
N GLN A 124 -8.31 4.97 10.46
CA GLN A 124 -9.64 4.38 10.35
C GLN A 124 -10.59 4.97 11.40
N THR A 125 -10.21 4.94 12.66
CA THR A 125 -11.04 5.47 13.76
C THR A 125 -11.42 6.94 13.55
N LEU A 126 -10.53 7.74 12.95
CA LEU A 126 -10.73 9.18 12.77
C LEU A 126 -11.46 9.55 11.49
N LEU A 127 -11.34 8.75 10.44
CA LEU A 127 -11.74 9.13 9.08
C LEU A 127 -12.86 8.26 8.50
N GLU A 128 -13.13 7.07 9.06
CA GLU A 128 -14.19 6.19 8.58
C GLU A 128 -15.55 6.90 8.66
N GLY A 129 -16.30 6.85 7.56
CA GLY A 129 -17.59 7.56 7.46
C GLY A 129 -17.49 9.09 7.37
N GLN A 130 -16.30 9.67 7.39
CA GLN A 130 -16.06 11.12 7.32
C GLN A 130 -15.59 11.60 5.94
N GLY A 131 -15.56 10.73 4.93
CA GLY A 131 -15.08 11.07 3.59
C GLY A 131 -13.56 11.13 3.46
N GLY A 132 -12.83 10.48 4.36
CA GLY A 132 -11.38 10.32 4.27
C GLY A 132 -10.96 8.98 3.69
N ALA A 133 -9.66 8.84 3.35
CA ALA A 133 -9.07 7.58 2.93
C ALA A 133 -7.61 7.50 3.42
N TRP A 134 -7.11 6.28 3.61
CA TRP A 134 -5.76 6.05 4.13
C TRP A 134 -5.19 4.74 3.58
N ARG A 135 -3.88 4.71 3.44
CA ARG A 135 -3.13 3.51 3.05
C ARG A 135 -1.67 3.62 3.47
N MET A 136 -0.98 2.49 3.49
CA MET A 136 0.47 2.48 3.56
C MET A 136 1.06 3.15 2.31
N GLN A 137 2.18 3.85 2.46
CA GLN A 137 2.88 4.55 1.39
C GLN A 137 4.27 3.96 1.19
N GLY A 138 4.64 3.71 -0.07
CA GLY A 138 5.95 3.16 -0.45
C GLY A 138 6.03 1.64 -0.31
N GLY A 139 7.22 1.12 0.02
CA GLY A 139 7.49 -0.32 0.09
C GLY A 139 6.88 -1.03 1.30
N GLY A 140 6.54 -0.31 2.34
CA GLY A 140 5.93 -0.87 3.56
C GLY A 140 6.93 -1.31 4.62
N PHE A 141 6.51 -2.21 5.49
CA PHE A 141 7.17 -2.74 6.69
C PHE A 141 7.54 -1.69 7.74
N ALA A 142 7.94 -0.51 7.31
CA ALA A 142 8.23 0.69 8.09
C ALA A 142 8.00 1.94 7.23
N GLY A 143 8.22 3.13 7.78
CA GLY A 143 8.21 4.41 7.05
C GLY A 143 6.90 5.16 7.19
N THR A 144 6.04 5.22 6.17
CA THR A 144 4.96 6.19 6.15
C THR A 144 3.61 5.60 5.72
N ILE A 145 2.53 6.21 6.22
CA ILE A 145 1.19 6.08 5.65
C ILE A 145 0.81 7.38 4.92
N GLN A 146 -0.11 7.27 4.00
CA GLN A 146 -0.75 8.38 3.32
C GLN A 146 -2.20 8.45 3.73
N ALA A 147 -2.68 9.64 4.11
CA ALA A 147 -4.08 9.86 4.42
C ALA A 147 -4.63 11.05 3.63
N PHE A 148 -5.82 10.90 3.09
CA PHE A 148 -6.64 11.95 2.52
C PHE A 148 -7.64 12.39 3.59
N VAL A 149 -7.44 13.56 4.14
CA VAL A 149 -8.19 14.05 5.30
C VAL A 149 -9.08 15.21 4.87
N PRO A 150 -10.40 15.17 5.15
CA PRO A 150 -11.28 16.31 4.93
C PRO A 150 -10.78 17.56 5.66
N GLY A 151 -10.87 18.74 5.02
CA GLY A 151 -10.30 19.98 5.52
C GLY A 151 -10.70 20.29 6.97
N MET A 152 -11.97 20.06 7.33
CA MET A 152 -12.49 20.28 8.68
C MET A 152 -11.88 19.36 9.76
N LEU A 153 -11.31 18.23 9.35
CA LEU A 153 -10.70 17.25 10.29
C LEU A 153 -9.18 17.38 10.36
N THR A 154 -8.55 18.25 9.53
CA THR A 154 -7.09 18.32 9.39
C THR A 154 -6.38 18.56 10.73
N ALA A 155 -6.81 19.54 11.51
CA ALA A 155 -6.19 19.84 12.80
C ALA A 155 -6.38 18.68 13.79
N LYS A 156 -7.60 18.17 13.92
CA LYS A 156 -7.91 17.04 14.82
C LYS A 156 -7.11 15.79 14.47
N TYR A 157 -6.98 15.48 13.17
CA TYR A 157 -6.21 14.34 12.70
C TYR A 157 -4.72 14.52 12.99
N HIS A 158 -4.16 15.69 12.67
CA HIS A 158 -2.76 16.04 12.94
C HIS A 158 -2.43 15.86 14.42
N ASP A 159 -3.19 16.49 15.31
CA ASP A 159 -2.97 16.44 16.76
C ASP A 159 -3.07 15.00 17.31
N ALA A 160 -4.04 14.21 16.80
CA ALA A 160 -4.20 12.82 17.23
C ALA A 160 -3.00 11.94 16.81
N ILE A 161 -2.48 12.15 15.61
CA ILE A 161 -1.30 11.42 15.13
C ILE A 161 -0.05 11.82 15.92
N GLU A 162 0.21 13.12 16.08
CA GLU A 162 1.40 13.58 16.82
C GLU A 162 1.36 13.21 18.30
N LYS A 163 0.19 13.10 18.89
CA LYS A 163 0.03 12.59 20.25
C LYS A 163 0.51 11.15 20.43
N VAL A 164 0.39 10.32 19.38
CA VAL A 164 0.78 8.90 19.41
C VAL A 164 2.21 8.70 18.94
N PHE A 165 2.62 9.38 17.87
CA PHE A 165 3.89 9.15 17.18
C PHE A 165 4.95 10.23 17.45
N GLY A 166 4.59 11.26 18.21
CA GLY A 166 5.50 12.37 18.54
C GLY A 166 5.37 13.57 17.62
N ALA A 167 5.81 14.72 18.10
CA ALA A 167 5.80 15.97 17.34
C ALA A 167 6.62 15.85 16.05
N GLY A 168 6.09 16.38 14.95
CA GLY A 168 6.72 16.32 13.63
C GLY A 168 6.59 14.97 12.91
N SER A 169 5.77 14.05 13.42
CA SER A 169 5.46 12.79 12.74
C SER A 169 4.40 12.93 11.65
N CYS A 170 3.65 14.02 11.64
CA CYS A 170 2.55 14.26 10.70
C CYS A 170 2.83 15.45 9.79
N TYR A 171 2.86 15.22 8.49
CA TYR A 171 3.18 16.24 7.48
C TYR A 171 1.98 16.53 6.61
N LEU A 172 1.59 17.79 6.47
CA LEU A 172 0.59 18.23 5.51
C LEU A 172 1.23 18.36 4.13
N LEU A 173 0.82 17.52 3.20
CA LEU A 173 1.31 17.53 1.82
C LEU A 173 0.32 18.22 0.90
N ARG A 174 0.83 18.97 -0.06
CA ARG A 174 0.07 19.53 -1.18
C ARG A 174 0.48 18.82 -2.47
N LEU A 175 -0.51 18.45 -3.27
CA LEU A 175 -0.26 17.96 -4.63
C LEU A 175 0.10 19.17 -5.48
N ARG A 176 1.22 19.09 -6.19
CA ARG A 176 1.55 20.12 -7.20
C ARG A 176 0.82 19.82 -8.49
N GLU A 177 0.48 20.86 -9.24
CA GLU A 177 -0.24 20.77 -10.52
C GLU A 177 0.61 20.12 -11.63
N GLN A 178 1.92 20.29 -11.55
CA GLN A 178 2.86 19.75 -12.53
C GLN A 178 3.47 18.43 -12.06
N GLY A 179 3.49 17.44 -12.95
CA GLY A 179 4.14 16.15 -12.74
C GLY A 179 5.68 16.24 -12.70
N ALA A 180 6.36 15.15 -13.05
CA ALA A 180 7.81 15.15 -13.16
C ALA A 180 8.28 16.08 -14.31
N LEU A 181 9.16 17.02 -14.00
CA LEU A 181 9.77 17.93 -14.96
C LEU A 181 11.24 17.61 -15.12
N ARG A 182 11.73 17.68 -16.35
CA ARG A 182 13.17 17.66 -16.60
C ARG A 182 13.76 19.00 -16.14
N VAL A 183 14.65 18.95 -15.17
CA VAL A 183 15.47 20.10 -14.78
C VAL A 183 16.67 20.10 -15.72
N ILE A 184 16.79 21.15 -16.54
CA ILE A 184 17.91 21.36 -17.46
C ILE A 184 18.94 22.21 -16.72
#